data_ce46d14f36aa5f9156cc5dddba8c29d6
#
_entry.id   ce46d14f36aa5f9156cc5dddba8c29d6
#
_cell.length_a   1.000
_cell.length_b   1.000
_cell.length_c   1.000
_cell.angle_alpha   90.00
_cell.angle_beta   90.00
_cell.angle_gamma   90.00
#
_symmetry.space_group_name_H-M   'P 1'
#
loop_
_entity.id
_entity.type
_entity.pdbx_description
1 polymer ?
#
loop_
_entity_poly.entity_id
_entity_poly.type
_entity_poly.pdbx_seq_one_letter_code
_entity_poly.pdbx_strand_id
1 'polypeptide(L)'
;MKQLAADVLKMFSEMQRERLDLHVMFESSGNEPAARERVLDAVDELLREGLLQSAGGDFYILTEKGKQALAAGDRKKPAAR
;
A
#
# COMPACT_ATOMS: atom_id res chain seq x y z
N MET A 1 -11.28 -3.97 2.97
CA MET A 1 -10.26 -3.12 2.32
C MET A 1 -10.54 -3.04 0.84
N LYS A 2 -10.46 -1.85 0.28
CA LYS A 2 -10.71 -1.70 -1.14
C LYS A 2 -9.56 -2.28 -1.94
N GLN A 3 -9.85 -2.68 -3.16
CA GLN A 3 -8.85 -3.28 -4.01
C GLN A 3 -7.62 -2.38 -4.18
N LEU A 4 -7.83 -1.09 -4.34
CA LEU A 4 -6.72 -0.19 -4.55
C LEU A 4 -5.84 -0.08 -3.31
N ALA A 5 -6.45 -0.10 -2.12
CA ALA A 5 -5.65 -0.09 -0.89
C ALA A 5 -4.80 -1.34 -0.82
N ALA A 6 -5.36 -2.48 -1.20
CA ALA A 6 -4.60 -3.71 -1.22
C ALA A 6 -3.46 -3.63 -2.23
N ASP A 7 -3.70 -2.97 -3.37
CA ASP A 7 -2.66 -2.81 -4.38
C ASP A 7 -1.52 -1.95 -3.86
N VAL A 8 -1.83 -0.90 -3.11
CA VAL A 8 -0.78 -0.06 -2.53
C VAL A 8 0.04 -0.85 -1.52
N LEU A 9 -0.61 -1.65 -0.69
CA LEU A 9 0.13 -2.49 0.24
C LEU A 9 1.05 -3.45 -0.51
N LYS A 10 0.57 -4.00 -1.62
CA LYS A 10 1.38 -4.94 -2.38
C LYS A 10 2.62 -4.28 -2.96
N MET A 11 2.59 -2.98 -3.22
CA MET A 11 3.78 -2.30 -3.73
C MET A 11 4.94 -2.43 -2.76
N PHE A 12 4.65 -2.35 -1.45
CA PHE A 12 5.70 -2.51 -0.45
C PHE A 12 6.31 -3.90 -0.53
N SER A 13 5.47 -4.90 -0.72
CA SER A 13 5.93 -6.27 -0.81
C SER A 13 6.73 -6.51 -2.09
N GLU A 14 6.21 -6.02 -3.21
CA GLU A 14 6.86 -6.24 -4.49
C GLU A 14 8.21 -5.55 -4.59
N MET A 15 8.33 -4.39 -3.98
CA MET A 15 9.59 -3.66 -3.99
C MET A 15 10.49 -4.06 -2.83
N GLN A 16 9.98 -4.94 -1.96
CA GLN A 16 10.74 -5.43 -0.81
C GLN A 16 11.23 -4.29 0.06
N ARG A 17 10.34 -3.33 0.30
CA ARG A 17 10.67 -2.18 1.13
C ARG A 17 9.58 -1.94 2.15
N GLU A 18 9.96 -1.39 3.29
CA GLU A 18 9.00 -1.02 4.32
C GLU A 18 8.67 0.46 4.24
N ARG A 19 9.36 1.20 3.40
CA ARG A 19 9.18 2.63 3.30
C ARG A 19 9.15 3.03 1.85
N LEU A 20 8.09 3.70 1.44
CA LEU A 20 7.93 4.16 0.07
C LEU A 20 7.43 5.59 0.10
N ASP A 21 7.74 6.36 -0.95
CA ASP A 21 7.20 7.70 -1.05
C ASP A 21 6.07 7.73 -2.08
N LEU A 22 5.31 8.81 -2.07
CA LEU A 22 4.18 8.94 -2.98
C LEU A 22 4.59 8.93 -4.43
N HIS A 23 5.75 9.49 -4.72
CA HIS A 23 6.21 9.55 -6.10
C HIS A 23 6.35 8.15 -6.70
N VAL A 24 6.92 7.23 -5.95
CA VAL A 24 7.06 5.85 -6.39
C VAL A 24 5.69 5.22 -6.58
N MET A 25 4.77 5.49 -5.66
CA MET A 25 3.43 4.92 -5.76
C MET A 25 2.70 5.45 -7.00
N PHE A 26 2.86 6.73 -7.31
CA PHE A 26 2.25 7.32 -8.48
C PHE A 26 2.82 6.69 -9.75
N GLU A 27 4.12 6.52 -9.80
CA GLU A 27 4.74 5.94 -10.98
C GLU A 27 4.30 4.51 -11.19
N SER A 28 4.14 3.76 -10.13
CA SER A 28 3.67 2.38 -10.24
C SER A 28 2.22 2.29 -10.68
N SER A 29 1.45 3.35 -10.46
CA SER A 29 0.03 3.35 -10.79
C SER A 29 -0.29 4.00 -12.12
N GLY A 30 0.72 4.46 -12.86
CA GLY A 30 0.45 5.08 -14.14
C GLY A 30 0.64 6.59 -14.17
N ASN A 31 0.73 7.22 -13.00
CA ASN A 31 1.05 8.64 -12.88
C ASN A 31 0.07 9.60 -13.57
N GLU A 32 -1.13 9.15 -13.89
CA GLU A 32 -2.15 10.03 -14.44
C GLU A 32 -2.91 10.68 -13.29
N PRO A 33 -3.52 11.86 -13.52
CA PRO A 33 -4.23 12.54 -12.44
C PRO A 33 -5.25 11.67 -11.71
N ALA A 34 -6.03 10.91 -12.45
CA ALA A 34 -7.02 10.04 -11.82
C ALA A 34 -6.36 8.93 -11.00
N ALA A 35 -5.25 8.40 -11.51
CA ALA A 35 -4.52 7.36 -10.79
C ALA A 35 -3.91 7.92 -9.51
N ARG A 36 -3.41 9.16 -9.57
CA ARG A 36 -2.85 9.79 -8.38
C ARG A 36 -3.89 9.99 -7.31
N GLU A 37 -5.10 10.39 -7.68
CA GLU A 37 -6.15 10.58 -6.71
C GLU A 37 -6.52 9.27 -6.05
N ARG A 38 -6.56 8.20 -6.82
CA ARG A 38 -6.88 6.90 -6.26
C ARG A 38 -5.80 6.42 -5.29
N VAL A 39 -4.53 6.69 -5.61
CA VAL A 39 -3.45 6.33 -4.71
C VAL A 39 -3.56 7.12 -3.41
N LEU A 40 -3.85 8.41 -3.50
CA LEU A 40 -4.00 9.23 -2.30
C LEU A 40 -5.15 8.74 -1.43
N ASP A 41 -6.27 8.37 -2.05
CA ASP A 41 -7.40 7.83 -1.31
C ASP A 41 -7.03 6.52 -0.63
N ALA A 42 -6.30 5.67 -1.33
CA ALA A 42 -5.88 4.39 -0.78
C ALA A 42 -4.92 4.58 0.40
N VAL A 43 -3.97 5.49 0.25
CA VAL A 43 -3.03 5.78 1.33
C VAL A 43 -3.78 6.33 2.54
N ASP A 44 -4.75 7.22 2.32
CA ASP A 44 -5.52 7.78 3.41
C ASP A 44 -6.29 6.68 4.15
N GLU A 45 -6.86 5.77 3.42
CA GLU A 45 -7.57 4.66 4.03
C GLU A 45 -6.62 3.79 4.86
N LEU A 46 -5.45 3.50 4.31
CA LEU A 46 -4.48 2.67 5.03
C LEU A 46 -3.97 3.36 6.29
N LEU A 47 -3.80 4.67 6.23
CA LEU A 47 -3.41 5.43 7.43
C LEU A 47 -4.49 5.35 8.49
N ARG A 48 -5.74 5.49 8.09
CA ARG A 48 -6.84 5.44 9.04
C ARG A 48 -6.98 4.07 9.68
N GLU A 49 -6.65 3.03 8.96
CA GLU A 49 -6.73 1.68 9.50
C GLU A 49 -5.47 1.23 10.22
N GLY A 50 -4.47 2.08 10.25
CA GLY A 50 -3.24 1.75 10.96
C GLY A 50 -2.32 0.81 10.21
N LEU A 51 -2.53 0.64 8.92
CA LEU A 51 -1.69 -0.24 8.11
C LEU A 51 -0.46 0.46 7.57
N LEU A 52 -0.53 1.78 7.46
CA LEU A 52 0.61 2.61 7.10
C LEU A 52 0.77 3.70 8.13
N GLN A 53 1.97 4.27 8.20
CA GLN A 53 2.25 5.37 9.11
C GLN A 53 3.04 6.41 8.34
N SER A 54 2.74 7.68 8.56
CA SER A 54 3.46 8.75 7.92
C SER A 54 4.87 8.84 8.50
N ALA A 55 5.86 8.99 7.62
CA ALA A 55 7.25 9.06 8.06
C ALA A 55 7.87 10.42 7.73
N GLY A 56 7.03 11.40 7.47
CA GLY A 56 7.53 12.74 7.14
C GLY A 56 7.52 12.97 5.65
N GLY A 57 7.19 14.17 5.23
CA GLY A 57 7.11 14.49 3.82
C GLY A 57 6.16 13.54 3.11
N ASP A 58 6.60 13.00 2.00
CA ASP A 58 5.77 12.10 1.22
C ASP A 58 6.03 10.64 1.52
N PHE A 59 6.80 10.34 2.56
CA PHE A 59 7.16 8.97 2.87
C PHE A 59 6.17 8.31 3.80
N TYR A 60 5.94 7.02 3.57
CA TYR A 60 5.05 6.22 4.40
C TYR A 60 5.73 4.90 4.73
N ILE A 61 5.48 4.41 5.94
CA ILE A 61 6.08 3.16 6.42
C ILE A 61 5.00 2.13 6.63
N LEU A 62 5.28 0.91 6.21
CA LEU A 62 4.39 -0.21 6.45
C LEU A 62 4.49 -0.57 7.92
N THR A 63 3.35 -0.54 8.62
CA THR A 63 3.33 -0.87 10.04
C THR A 63 3.34 -2.37 10.22
N GLU A 64 3.49 -2.80 11.47
CA GLU A 64 3.42 -4.22 11.77
C GLU A 64 2.05 -4.77 11.37
N LYS A 65 0.99 -4.01 11.63
CA LYS A 65 -0.34 -4.41 11.24
C LYS A 65 -0.44 -4.53 9.72
N GLY A 66 0.21 -3.63 9.00
CA GLY A 66 0.23 -3.69 7.54
C GLY A 66 0.94 -4.93 7.05
N LYS A 67 2.05 -5.30 7.69
CA LYS A 67 2.77 -6.50 7.32
C LYS A 67 1.92 -7.74 7.55
N GLN A 68 1.17 -7.77 8.65
CA GLN A 68 0.30 -8.89 8.94
C GLN A 68 -0.83 -8.99 7.92
N ALA A 69 -1.36 -7.85 7.48
CA ALA A 69 -2.41 -7.85 6.48
C ALA A 69 -1.91 -8.41 5.16
N LEU A 70 -0.69 -8.07 4.79
CA LEU A 70 -0.10 -8.61 3.57
C LEU A 70 0.11 -10.11 3.68
N ALA A 71 0.62 -10.56 4.82
CA ALA A 71 0.86 -11.98 5.02
C ALA A 71 -0.44 -12.77 5.01
N ALA A 72 -1.50 -12.20 5.58
CA ALA A 72 -2.77 -12.87 5.59
C ALA A 72 -3.33 -13.00 4.17
N GLY A 73 -3.17 -11.96 3.38
CA GLY A 73 -3.61 -12.00 2.00
C GLY A 73 -2.86 -13.05 1.21
N ASP A 74 -1.56 -13.14 1.39
CA ASP A 74 -0.76 -14.13 0.70
C ASP A 74 -1.16 -15.54 1.11
N ARG A 75 -1.46 -15.74 2.37
CA ARG A 75 -1.85 -17.05 2.82
C ARG A 75 -3.16 -17.50 2.26
N LYS A 76 -4.08 -16.61 2.03
CA LYS A 76 -5.35 -16.98 1.49
C LYS A 76 -5.24 -17.38 0.06
N LYS A 77 -4.38 -16.77 -0.67
CA LYS A 77 -4.29 -17.02 -2.01
C LYS A 77 -4.11 -18.41 -2.41
N PRO A 78 -3.28 -19.10 -1.91
CA PRO A 78 -2.98 -20.40 -2.38
C PRO A 78 -4.01 -21.35 -2.14
N ALA A 79 -4.85 -21.02 -1.45
CA ALA A 79 -5.89 -21.91 -1.18
C ALA A 79 -6.26 -22.49 -2.42
N ALA A 80 -5.77 -21.95 -3.31
CA ALA A 80 -6.04 -22.53 -4.46
C ALA A 80 -5.51 -23.87 -4.43
N ARG A 81 -5.46 -24.59 -4.03
CA ARG A 81 -5.05 -25.77 -4.13
C ARG A 81 -5.97 -26.62 -3.88
#